data_30fabe46a62491e284e75a6d3e82bfd7
#
_entry.id   30fabe46a62491e284e75a6d3e82bfd7
#
_cell.length_a   1.000
_cell.length_b   1.000
_cell.length_c   1.000
_cell.angle_alpha   90.00
_cell.angle_beta   90.00
_cell.angle_gamma   90.00
#
_symmetry.space_group_name_H-M   'P 1'
#
loop_
_entity.id
_entity.type
_entity.pdbx_description
1 polymer ?
#
loop_
_entity_poly.entity_id
_entity_poly.type
_entity_poly.pdbx_seq_one_letter_code
_entity_poly.pdbx_strand_id
1 'polypeptide(L)'
;MKRPCVALDVSKSKSHYQGWITIDKKCGNAKCIEHNKIGFQEISDKLKELEGITNEKPVVVFESTGVYHRSLQQYLEDNNIDYIMISPLASAKIRKSNIRSTKNDKRDCKTIARAYFEKDFPLHKKSDEIYDNLREMNRYYHYLTEQLKKCKVQFKLLLDIIFPKFDLYDNDYSGIPMTLFSKYHHPDEIKNKHPESLAKYLASKTCHHYNYCLKEAINIIKYCNECQSGCSKDSVDCELFSEVIKQVKDKAEEQELYLQKIIDLAKDLPNYELLLTIPGISNNLAARILAEIGDISRFPRARSLVAYAGIDPNVYQSGENDGLHLRITKKGNKELRCLLYLAIHNTIQGNNVIANYYHKKIATGLPSKVAKIACMNKLLRIIYSMYKNGVIFQ
;
A
#
# COMPACT_ATOMS: atom_id res chain seq x y z
N MET A 1 -27.74 -3.11 -25.79
CA MET A 1 -28.33 -2.67 -24.49
C MET A 1 -27.48 -3.19 -23.35
N LYS A 2 -27.48 -2.55 -22.18
CA LYS A 2 -26.82 -3.13 -21.00
C LYS A 2 -27.71 -4.19 -20.38
N ARG A 3 -27.07 -5.25 -19.88
CA ARG A 3 -27.73 -6.38 -19.19
C ARG A 3 -28.56 -5.90 -18.00
N PRO A 4 -29.65 -6.58 -17.65
CA PRO A 4 -30.34 -6.38 -16.37
C PRO A 4 -29.39 -6.52 -15.20
N CYS A 5 -29.64 -5.85 -14.07
CA CYS A 5 -28.74 -5.94 -12.94
C CYS A 5 -29.44 -6.02 -11.58
N VAL A 6 -28.77 -6.62 -10.62
CA VAL A 6 -29.08 -6.50 -9.19
C VAL A 6 -28.05 -5.55 -8.58
N ALA A 7 -28.50 -4.35 -8.19
CA ALA A 7 -27.64 -3.34 -7.56
C ALA A 7 -27.69 -3.50 -6.04
N LEU A 8 -26.49 -3.54 -5.39
CA LEU A 8 -26.38 -3.67 -3.94
C LEU A 8 -25.63 -2.48 -3.34
N ASP A 9 -26.17 -1.96 -2.27
CA ASP A 9 -25.43 -1.11 -1.32
C ASP A 9 -24.96 -1.96 -0.15
N VAL A 10 -23.63 -2.10 -0.04
CA VAL A 10 -22.97 -3.03 0.90
C VAL A 10 -22.57 -2.28 2.16
N SER A 11 -23.04 -2.75 3.33
CA SER A 11 -22.65 -2.26 4.65
C SER A 11 -22.06 -3.38 5.53
N LYS A 12 -21.75 -3.09 6.79
CA LYS A 12 -20.95 -3.98 7.66
C LYS A 12 -21.51 -5.41 7.81
N SER A 13 -22.82 -5.57 7.97
CA SER A 13 -23.46 -6.89 8.23
C SER A 13 -24.69 -7.13 7.38
N LYS A 14 -25.15 -6.11 6.68
CA LYS A 14 -26.37 -6.12 5.88
C LYS A 14 -26.13 -5.40 4.57
N SER A 15 -26.86 -5.79 3.53
CA SER A 15 -26.87 -5.09 2.26
C SER A 15 -28.30 -4.82 1.84
N HIS A 16 -28.51 -3.67 1.22
CA HIS A 16 -29.75 -3.43 0.49
C HIS A 16 -29.54 -3.82 -0.97
N TYR A 17 -30.50 -4.49 -1.58
CA TYR A 17 -30.46 -4.83 -2.98
C TYR A 17 -31.75 -4.51 -3.70
N GLN A 18 -31.67 -4.24 -4.99
CA GLN A 18 -32.81 -4.05 -5.86
C GLN A 18 -32.49 -4.51 -7.28
N GLY A 19 -33.45 -5.20 -7.91
CA GLY A 19 -33.36 -5.59 -9.32
C GLY A 19 -33.76 -4.46 -10.26
N TRP A 20 -33.06 -4.40 -11.42
CA TRP A 20 -33.28 -3.40 -12.46
C TRP A 20 -33.23 -4.05 -13.84
N ILE A 21 -34.26 -3.81 -14.64
CA ILE A 21 -34.33 -4.24 -16.05
C ILE A 21 -33.62 -3.21 -16.92
N THR A 22 -33.93 -1.93 -16.73
CA THR A 22 -33.26 -0.79 -17.37
C THR A 22 -33.09 0.33 -16.34
N ILE A 23 -32.42 1.43 -16.72
CA ILE A 23 -32.21 2.59 -15.84
C ILE A 23 -33.51 3.14 -15.22
N ASP A 24 -34.64 3.05 -15.96
CA ASP A 24 -35.93 3.58 -15.54
C ASP A 24 -36.90 2.49 -15.06
N LYS A 25 -36.63 1.20 -15.33
CA LYS A 25 -37.52 0.09 -15.02
C LYS A 25 -36.94 -0.81 -13.96
N LYS A 26 -37.38 -0.65 -12.71
CA LYS A 26 -37.05 -1.53 -11.58
C LYS A 26 -37.85 -2.83 -11.62
N CYS A 27 -37.25 -3.90 -11.04
CA CYS A 27 -37.92 -5.18 -10.80
C CYS A 27 -38.05 -5.38 -9.28
N GLY A 28 -39.25 -5.11 -8.77
CA GLY A 28 -39.59 -5.18 -7.35
C GLY A 28 -39.07 -4.00 -6.50
N ASN A 29 -39.31 -4.09 -5.20
CA ASN A 29 -38.84 -3.11 -4.23
C ASN A 29 -37.49 -3.47 -3.68
N ALA A 30 -36.77 -2.49 -3.13
CA ALA A 30 -35.50 -2.72 -2.43
C ALA A 30 -35.77 -3.58 -1.18
N LYS A 31 -34.92 -4.62 -0.99
CA LYS A 31 -34.94 -5.50 0.18
C LYS A 31 -33.62 -5.40 0.92
N CYS A 32 -33.65 -5.73 2.20
CA CYS A 32 -32.45 -5.84 3.04
C CYS A 32 -32.13 -7.31 3.28
N ILE A 33 -30.86 -7.67 3.11
CA ILE A 33 -30.36 -9.02 3.37
C ILE A 33 -29.22 -8.98 4.39
N GLU A 34 -29.05 -10.05 5.13
CA GLU A 34 -27.87 -10.27 5.98
C GLU A 34 -26.73 -10.91 5.18
N HIS A 35 -25.49 -10.70 5.62
CA HIS A 35 -24.30 -11.31 5.01
C HIS A 35 -24.12 -12.76 5.48
N ASN A 36 -25.04 -13.62 5.08
CA ASN A 36 -25.02 -15.06 5.34
C ASN A 36 -25.50 -15.83 4.08
N LYS A 37 -25.41 -17.15 4.12
CA LYS A 37 -25.77 -18.00 2.98
C LYS A 37 -27.23 -17.80 2.52
N ILE A 38 -28.15 -17.60 3.48
CA ILE A 38 -29.59 -17.41 3.17
C ILE A 38 -29.79 -16.07 2.45
N GLY A 39 -29.21 -14.97 2.99
CA GLY A 39 -29.32 -13.66 2.38
C GLY A 39 -28.68 -13.58 0.99
N PHE A 40 -27.53 -14.25 0.79
CA PHE A 40 -26.92 -14.29 -0.55
C PHE A 40 -27.69 -15.19 -1.52
N GLN A 41 -28.38 -16.23 -1.03
CA GLN A 41 -29.29 -17.01 -1.88
C GLN A 41 -30.45 -16.16 -2.44
N GLU A 42 -30.98 -15.20 -1.67
CA GLU A 42 -31.99 -14.28 -2.16
C GLU A 42 -31.51 -13.44 -3.38
N ILE A 43 -30.20 -13.14 -3.44
CA ILE A 43 -29.61 -12.47 -4.62
C ILE A 43 -29.66 -13.40 -5.83
N SER A 44 -29.29 -14.67 -5.64
CA SER A 44 -29.34 -15.65 -6.72
C SER A 44 -30.75 -15.90 -7.23
N ASP A 45 -31.73 -15.93 -6.33
CA ASP A 45 -33.15 -16.07 -6.71
C ASP A 45 -33.65 -14.82 -7.45
N LYS A 46 -33.20 -13.62 -7.05
CA LYS A 46 -33.52 -12.38 -7.76
C LYS A 46 -32.88 -12.31 -9.15
N LEU A 47 -31.70 -12.88 -9.32
CA LEU A 47 -31.06 -12.99 -10.64
C LEU A 47 -31.86 -13.92 -11.55
N LYS A 48 -32.31 -15.08 -11.06
CA LYS A 48 -33.18 -16.00 -11.83
C LYS A 48 -34.50 -15.36 -12.22
N GLU A 49 -35.12 -14.60 -11.30
CA GLU A 49 -36.36 -13.85 -11.59
C GLU A 49 -36.14 -12.86 -12.73
N LEU A 50 -35.04 -12.08 -12.69
CA LEU A 50 -34.70 -11.11 -13.75
C LEU A 50 -34.42 -11.80 -15.09
N GLU A 51 -33.69 -12.90 -15.08
CA GLU A 51 -33.40 -13.69 -16.26
C GLU A 51 -34.68 -14.25 -16.91
N GLY A 52 -35.61 -14.76 -16.09
CA GLY A 52 -36.92 -15.23 -16.56
C GLY A 52 -37.80 -14.13 -17.18
N ILE A 53 -37.68 -12.87 -16.72
CA ILE A 53 -38.44 -11.74 -17.26
C ILE A 53 -37.82 -11.19 -18.54
N THR A 54 -36.47 -11.20 -18.65
CA THR A 54 -35.75 -10.49 -19.70
C THR A 54 -35.16 -11.39 -20.77
N ASN A 55 -35.05 -12.70 -20.51
CA ASN A 55 -34.30 -13.67 -21.30
C ASN A 55 -32.81 -13.29 -21.46
N GLU A 56 -32.28 -12.45 -20.59
CA GLU A 56 -30.88 -12.02 -20.59
C GLU A 56 -30.25 -12.36 -19.23
N LYS A 57 -29.01 -12.88 -19.23
CA LYS A 57 -28.25 -13.19 -18.00
C LYS A 57 -27.95 -11.88 -17.25
N PRO A 58 -28.51 -11.65 -16.04
CA PRO A 58 -28.29 -10.41 -15.31
C PRO A 58 -26.90 -10.37 -14.67
N VAL A 59 -26.49 -9.19 -14.18
CA VAL A 59 -25.21 -8.97 -13.50
C VAL A 59 -25.42 -8.37 -12.12
N VAL A 60 -24.61 -8.74 -11.15
CA VAL A 60 -24.58 -8.11 -9.83
C VAL A 60 -23.68 -6.87 -9.86
N VAL A 61 -24.17 -5.75 -9.31
CA VAL A 61 -23.41 -4.48 -9.28
C VAL A 61 -23.38 -3.95 -7.85
N PHE A 62 -22.20 -3.68 -7.32
CA PHE A 62 -22.06 -3.15 -5.97
C PHE A 62 -20.85 -2.19 -5.84
N GLU A 63 -20.88 -1.38 -4.79
CA GLU A 63 -19.76 -0.49 -4.44
C GLU A 63 -18.77 -1.22 -3.53
N SER A 64 -17.46 -1.08 -3.81
CA SER A 64 -16.40 -1.64 -2.97
C SER A 64 -16.22 -0.79 -1.71
N THR A 65 -17.01 -1.07 -0.66
CA THR A 65 -16.96 -0.36 0.61
C THR A 65 -16.12 -1.14 1.63
N GLY A 66 -14.92 -0.66 1.91
CA GLY A 66 -14.00 -1.28 2.87
C GLY A 66 -13.77 -2.77 2.59
N VAL A 67 -13.92 -3.61 3.61
CA VAL A 67 -13.77 -5.09 3.52
C VAL A 67 -15.14 -5.81 3.47
N TYR A 68 -16.24 -5.09 3.63
CA TYR A 68 -17.56 -5.69 3.85
C TYR A 68 -18.13 -6.41 2.63
N HIS A 69 -17.66 -6.08 1.43
CA HIS A 69 -18.08 -6.73 0.19
C HIS A 69 -17.42 -8.10 -0.03
N ARG A 70 -16.36 -8.45 0.72
CA ARG A 70 -15.56 -9.67 0.45
C ARG A 70 -16.37 -10.97 0.55
N SER A 71 -17.26 -11.09 1.54
CA SER A 71 -18.12 -12.28 1.67
C SER A 71 -19.11 -12.41 0.52
N LEU A 72 -19.67 -11.29 0.06
CA LEU A 72 -20.51 -11.25 -1.14
C LEU A 72 -19.70 -11.63 -2.37
N GLN A 73 -18.53 -11.02 -2.56
CA GLN A 73 -17.65 -11.32 -3.69
C GLN A 73 -17.31 -12.80 -3.75
N GLN A 74 -16.90 -13.40 -2.64
CA GLN A 74 -16.58 -14.83 -2.57
C GLN A 74 -17.79 -15.68 -2.96
N TYR A 75 -19.00 -15.36 -2.44
CA TYR A 75 -20.21 -16.07 -2.80
C TYR A 75 -20.50 -16.00 -4.31
N LEU A 76 -20.34 -14.83 -4.92
CA LEU A 76 -20.56 -14.65 -6.37
C LEU A 76 -19.56 -15.46 -7.19
N GLU A 77 -18.30 -15.47 -6.78
CA GLU A 77 -17.22 -16.23 -7.44
C GLU A 77 -17.44 -17.75 -7.32
N ASP A 78 -17.81 -18.25 -6.13
CA ASP A 78 -18.06 -19.67 -5.89
C ASP A 78 -19.27 -20.18 -6.71
N ASN A 79 -20.23 -19.31 -7.01
CA ASN A 79 -21.41 -19.64 -7.81
C ASN A 79 -21.33 -19.21 -9.28
N ASN A 80 -20.14 -18.78 -9.76
CA ASN A 80 -19.92 -18.31 -11.14
C ASN A 80 -20.90 -17.23 -11.59
N ILE A 81 -21.25 -16.30 -10.69
CA ILE A 81 -22.12 -15.17 -10.95
C ILE A 81 -21.31 -13.97 -11.42
N ASP A 82 -21.67 -13.43 -12.58
CA ASP A 82 -21.04 -12.22 -13.13
C ASP A 82 -21.30 -11.01 -12.23
N TYR A 83 -20.28 -10.23 -11.93
CA TYR A 83 -20.46 -9.02 -11.15
C TYR A 83 -19.54 -7.87 -11.59
N ILE A 84 -19.97 -6.65 -11.23
CA ILE A 84 -19.23 -5.40 -11.46
C ILE A 84 -19.04 -4.70 -10.11
N MET A 85 -17.81 -4.37 -9.80
CA MET A 85 -17.45 -3.62 -8.62
C MET A 85 -17.19 -2.16 -8.99
N ILE A 86 -18.01 -1.25 -8.47
CA ILE A 86 -17.89 0.19 -8.70
C ILE A 86 -17.02 0.80 -7.60
N SER A 87 -16.05 1.65 -7.98
CA SER A 87 -15.26 2.35 -6.97
C SER A 87 -16.08 3.42 -6.26
N PRO A 88 -15.86 3.67 -4.94
CA PRO A 88 -16.53 4.73 -4.19
C PRO A 88 -16.39 6.13 -4.80
N LEU A 89 -15.29 6.38 -5.52
CA LEU A 89 -15.08 7.64 -6.23
C LEU A 89 -16.02 7.80 -7.44
N ALA A 90 -16.37 6.71 -8.12
CA ALA A 90 -17.27 6.75 -9.26
C ALA A 90 -18.71 6.97 -8.82
N SER A 91 -19.18 6.30 -7.77
CA SER A 91 -20.50 6.49 -7.19
C SER A 91 -20.67 7.87 -6.53
N ALA A 92 -19.64 8.36 -5.82
CA ALA A 92 -19.65 9.71 -5.25
C ALA A 92 -19.78 10.81 -6.32
N LYS A 93 -19.16 10.63 -7.49
CA LYS A 93 -19.27 11.59 -8.59
C LYS A 93 -20.69 11.68 -9.14
N ILE A 94 -21.41 10.57 -9.19
CA ILE A 94 -22.81 10.52 -9.64
C ILE A 94 -23.75 11.08 -8.56
N ARG A 95 -23.47 10.78 -7.27
CA ARG A 95 -24.20 11.39 -6.15
C ARG A 95 -24.15 12.93 -6.17
N LYS A 96 -22.98 13.50 -6.46
CA LYS A 96 -22.78 14.96 -6.54
C LYS A 96 -23.49 15.64 -7.73
N SER A 97 -23.80 14.91 -8.80
CA SER A 97 -24.58 15.46 -9.92
C SER A 97 -26.07 15.61 -9.61
N ASN A 98 -26.57 15.03 -8.51
CA ASN A 98 -27.95 15.18 -8.07
C ASN A 98 -28.09 16.36 -7.09
N ILE A 99 -28.86 17.37 -7.46
CA ILE A 99 -29.07 18.65 -6.73
C ILE A 99 -29.67 18.48 -5.32
N ARG A 100 -30.35 17.37 -5.03
CA ARG A 100 -30.95 17.06 -3.73
C ARG A 100 -30.48 15.69 -3.21
N SER A 101 -29.41 15.66 -2.45
CA SER A 101 -28.87 14.43 -1.84
C SER A 101 -29.35 14.26 -0.40
N THR A 102 -30.44 13.53 -0.19
CA THR A 102 -30.73 12.91 1.12
C THR A 102 -30.16 11.49 1.11
N LYS A 103 -29.30 11.17 2.08
CA LYS A 103 -28.68 9.84 2.24
C LYS A 103 -29.74 8.86 2.75
N ASN A 104 -30.05 7.82 1.96
CA ASN A 104 -30.96 6.75 2.36
C ASN A 104 -30.55 5.48 1.58
N ASP A 105 -30.31 4.38 2.26
CA ASP A 105 -29.80 3.10 1.73
C ASP A 105 -30.60 2.56 0.52
N LYS A 106 -31.91 2.79 0.50
CA LYS A 106 -32.76 2.45 -0.66
C LYS A 106 -32.47 3.31 -1.91
N ARG A 107 -31.98 4.55 -1.72
CA ARG A 107 -31.59 5.45 -2.82
C ARG A 107 -30.18 5.14 -3.31
N ASP A 108 -29.36 4.53 -2.46
CA ASP A 108 -27.98 4.18 -2.82
C ASP A 108 -27.97 3.02 -3.82
N CYS A 109 -28.84 2.01 -3.70
CA CYS A 109 -29.03 0.99 -4.75
C CYS A 109 -29.41 1.59 -6.11
N LYS A 110 -30.31 2.60 -6.12
CA LYS A 110 -30.67 3.32 -7.35
C LYS A 110 -29.48 4.07 -7.95
N THR A 111 -28.65 4.69 -7.11
CA THR A 111 -27.45 5.42 -7.55
C THR A 111 -26.42 4.47 -8.16
N ILE A 112 -26.24 3.28 -7.57
CA ILE A 112 -25.34 2.23 -8.08
C ILE A 112 -25.86 1.70 -9.42
N ALA A 113 -27.15 1.38 -9.52
CA ALA A 113 -27.78 0.96 -10.78
C ALA A 113 -27.64 2.03 -11.88
N ARG A 114 -27.90 3.29 -11.54
CA ARG A 114 -27.73 4.42 -12.46
C ARG A 114 -26.29 4.55 -12.93
N ALA A 115 -25.32 4.44 -12.02
CA ALA A 115 -23.91 4.43 -12.37
C ALA A 115 -23.58 3.35 -13.40
N TYR A 116 -24.11 2.16 -13.19
CA TYR A 116 -23.92 1.03 -14.10
C TYR A 116 -24.52 1.31 -15.49
N PHE A 117 -25.75 1.80 -15.55
CA PHE A 117 -26.40 2.04 -16.84
C PHE A 117 -25.83 3.24 -17.61
N GLU A 118 -25.36 4.29 -16.93
CA GLU A 118 -24.80 5.50 -17.54
C GLU A 118 -23.33 5.35 -17.97
N LYS A 119 -22.57 4.44 -17.37
CA LYS A 119 -21.13 4.29 -17.63
C LYS A 119 -20.76 2.84 -17.93
N ASP A 120 -19.71 2.66 -18.73
CA ASP A 120 -19.15 1.35 -18.99
C ASP A 120 -18.18 0.95 -17.88
N PHE A 121 -18.52 -0.14 -17.22
CA PHE A 121 -17.65 -0.82 -16.26
C PHE A 121 -17.34 -2.23 -16.78
N PRO A 122 -16.09 -2.66 -16.71
CA PRO A 122 -15.75 -4.03 -17.04
C PRO A 122 -16.34 -5.00 -16.01
N LEU A 123 -16.71 -6.19 -16.45
CA LEU A 123 -16.99 -7.31 -15.56
C LEU A 123 -15.73 -7.57 -14.71
N HIS A 124 -15.95 -7.82 -13.44
CA HIS A 124 -14.86 -8.23 -12.56
C HIS A 124 -14.40 -9.63 -13.00
N LYS A 125 -13.11 -9.76 -13.26
CA LYS A 125 -12.48 -11.05 -13.47
C LYS A 125 -11.91 -11.51 -12.14
N LYS A 126 -12.23 -12.74 -11.73
CA LYS A 126 -11.58 -13.36 -10.58
C LYS A 126 -10.07 -13.23 -10.77
N SER A 127 -9.40 -12.57 -9.83
CA SER A 127 -7.95 -12.54 -9.83
C SER A 127 -7.44 -13.91 -9.37
N ASP A 128 -6.26 -14.28 -9.82
CA ASP A 128 -5.59 -15.44 -9.26
C ASP A 128 -5.32 -15.15 -7.77
N GLU A 129 -5.74 -16.06 -6.91
CA GLU A 129 -5.64 -15.93 -5.45
C GLU A 129 -4.22 -15.57 -4.98
N ILE A 130 -3.21 -16.02 -5.72
CA ILE A 130 -1.81 -15.73 -5.41
C ILE A 130 -1.51 -14.22 -5.44
N TYR A 131 -2.10 -13.46 -6.38
CA TYR A 131 -1.92 -11.99 -6.45
C TYR A 131 -2.66 -11.27 -5.33
N ASP A 132 -3.81 -11.78 -4.90
CA ASP A 132 -4.55 -11.20 -3.80
C ASP A 132 -3.84 -11.46 -2.46
N ASN A 133 -3.33 -12.67 -2.26
CA ASN A 133 -2.51 -13.04 -1.10
C ASN A 133 -1.23 -12.19 -1.04
N LEU A 134 -0.55 -12.04 -2.16
CA LEU A 134 0.67 -11.22 -2.25
C LEU A 134 0.39 -9.75 -1.91
N ARG A 135 -0.74 -9.21 -2.39
CA ARG A 135 -1.16 -7.83 -2.09
C ARG A 135 -1.50 -7.64 -0.62
N GLU A 136 -2.20 -8.59 0.01
CA GLU A 136 -2.53 -8.51 1.43
C GLU A 136 -1.27 -8.59 2.31
N MET A 137 -0.32 -9.47 1.97
CA MET A 137 0.98 -9.53 2.66
C MET A 137 1.76 -8.21 2.52
N ASN A 138 1.78 -7.61 1.31
CA ASN A 138 2.44 -6.31 1.12
C ASN A 138 1.78 -5.18 1.92
N ARG A 139 0.47 -5.17 2.05
CA ARG A 139 -0.26 -4.22 2.90
C ARG A 139 0.02 -4.41 4.37
N TYR A 140 0.13 -5.66 4.82
CA TYR A 140 0.53 -5.96 6.19
C TYR A 140 1.99 -5.55 6.45
N TYR A 141 2.91 -5.80 5.52
CA TYR A 141 4.28 -5.29 5.59
C TYR A 141 4.32 -3.76 5.71
N HIS A 142 3.49 -3.05 4.95
CA HIS A 142 3.38 -1.60 5.08
C HIS A 142 2.86 -1.17 6.45
N TYR A 143 1.85 -1.86 6.98
CA TYR A 143 1.36 -1.63 8.34
C TYR A 143 2.48 -1.81 9.38
N LEU A 144 3.28 -2.88 9.29
CA LEU A 144 4.44 -3.09 10.16
C LEU A 144 5.48 -1.97 10.03
N THR A 145 5.72 -1.48 8.81
CA THR A 145 6.61 -0.33 8.56
C THR A 145 6.15 0.91 9.32
N GLU A 146 4.85 1.21 9.32
CA GLU A 146 4.30 2.35 10.04
C GLU A 146 4.33 2.15 11.58
N GLN A 147 4.15 0.93 12.07
CA GLN A 147 4.32 0.62 13.49
C GLN A 147 5.77 0.79 13.92
N LEU A 148 6.72 0.24 13.16
CA LEU A 148 8.15 0.37 13.44
C LEU A 148 8.60 1.83 13.46
N LYS A 149 8.10 2.68 12.55
CA LYS A 149 8.38 4.14 12.59
C LYS A 149 7.90 4.78 13.89
N LYS A 150 6.72 4.43 14.38
CA LYS A 150 6.19 4.95 15.64
C LYS A 150 7.08 4.52 16.82
N CYS A 151 7.50 3.25 16.86
CA CYS A 151 8.41 2.76 17.89
C CYS A 151 9.76 3.50 17.83
N LYS A 152 10.31 3.75 16.63
CA LYS A 152 11.56 4.51 16.45
C LYS A 152 11.43 5.97 16.92
N VAL A 153 10.29 6.61 16.72
CA VAL A 153 10.04 7.97 17.25
C VAL A 153 10.01 7.95 18.78
N GLN A 154 9.33 7.00 19.39
CA GLN A 154 9.28 6.82 20.85
C GLN A 154 10.68 6.53 21.41
N PHE A 155 11.44 5.64 20.76
CA PHE A 155 12.83 5.34 21.11
C PHE A 155 13.67 6.62 21.14
N LYS A 156 13.60 7.46 20.08
CA LYS A 156 14.38 8.70 19.99
C LYS A 156 14.00 9.68 21.11
N LEU A 157 12.72 9.82 21.40
CA LEU A 157 12.24 10.70 22.50
C LEU A 157 12.82 10.26 23.86
N LEU A 158 12.75 8.97 24.19
CA LEU A 158 13.28 8.45 25.44
C LEU A 158 14.81 8.50 25.46
N LEU A 159 15.47 8.22 24.34
CA LEU A 159 16.91 8.36 24.21
C LEU A 159 17.36 9.78 24.50
N ASP A 160 16.68 10.79 23.97
CA ASP A 160 17.02 12.21 24.18
C ASP A 160 16.82 12.67 25.64
N ILE A 161 15.92 12.01 26.39
CA ILE A 161 15.74 12.24 27.85
C ILE A 161 16.87 11.57 28.63
N ILE A 162 17.13 10.29 28.37
CA ILE A 162 18.03 9.45 29.19
C ILE A 162 19.51 9.70 28.82
N PHE A 163 19.79 9.80 27.51
CA PHE A 163 21.11 9.99 26.93
C PHE A 163 21.15 11.26 26.06
N PRO A 164 20.99 12.47 26.63
CA PRO A 164 20.92 13.70 25.85
C PRO A 164 22.17 13.93 25.01
N LYS A 165 21.99 14.31 23.73
CA LYS A 165 23.08 14.50 22.75
C LYS A 165 23.90 13.24 22.47
N PHE A 166 23.28 12.08 22.49
CA PHE A 166 23.92 10.84 22.07
C PHE A 166 23.97 10.77 20.54
N ASP A 167 24.94 11.48 19.95
CA ASP A 167 25.06 11.64 18.48
C ASP A 167 26.00 10.60 17.85
N LEU A 168 26.54 9.64 18.66
CA LEU A 168 27.50 8.63 18.19
C LEU A 168 26.91 7.72 17.09
N TYR A 169 25.59 7.52 17.09
CA TYR A 169 24.88 6.63 16.17
C TYR A 169 23.54 7.24 15.74
N ASP A 170 23.60 8.40 15.12
CA ASP A 170 22.38 9.11 14.70
C ASP A 170 21.57 8.27 13.71
N ASN A 171 20.30 7.99 14.05
CA ASN A 171 19.37 7.16 13.27
C ASN A 171 19.79 5.68 13.05
N ASP A 172 20.80 5.16 13.74
CA ASP A 172 21.10 3.73 13.71
C ASP A 172 20.26 2.96 14.74
N TYR A 173 19.37 2.11 14.26
CA TYR A 173 18.49 1.23 15.03
C TYR A 173 18.94 -0.24 14.90
N SER A 174 20.23 -0.48 14.70
CA SER A 174 20.83 -1.79 14.53
C SER A 174 22.18 -1.88 15.24
N GLY A 175 22.88 -2.98 15.08
CA GLY A 175 24.27 -3.14 15.50
C GLY A 175 24.59 -2.73 16.94
N ILE A 176 25.61 -1.88 17.11
CA ILE A 176 26.13 -1.46 18.40
C ILE A 176 25.10 -0.73 19.27
N PRO A 177 24.37 0.31 18.76
CA PRO A 177 23.42 1.04 19.62
C PRO A 177 22.31 0.15 20.14
N MET A 178 21.71 -0.68 19.30
CA MET A 178 20.63 -1.57 19.76
C MET A 178 21.14 -2.67 20.70
N THR A 179 22.38 -3.12 20.54
CA THR A 179 23.04 -4.06 21.46
C THR A 179 23.32 -3.40 22.80
N LEU A 180 23.85 -2.18 22.80
CA LEU A 180 24.15 -1.39 24.00
C LEU A 180 22.87 -1.15 24.82
N PHE A 181 21.87 -0.53 24.20
CA PHE A 181 20.64 -0.12 24.86
C PHE A 181 19.73 -1.29 25.24
N SER A 182 19.92 -2.48 24.66
CA SER A 182 19.23 -3.70 25.11
C SER A 182 19.72 -4.22 26.46
N LYS A 183 20.86 -3.73 26.95
CA LYS A 183 21.44 -4.15 28.21
C LYS A 183 21.56 -3.03 29.20
N TYR A 184 21.80 -1.83 28.74
CA TYR A 184 22.03 -0.65 29.58
C TYR A 184 21.04 0.43 29.23
N HIS A 185 20.23 0.82 30.23
CA HIS A 185 19.12 1.75 30.02
C HIS A 185 19.39 3.14 30.63
N HIS A 186 20.55 3.33 31.29
CA HIS A 186 20.96 4.60 31.87
C HIS A 186 22.48 4.82 31.78
N PRO A 187 22.99 6.06 31.62
CA PRO A 187 24.43 6.33 31.57
C PRO A 187 25.21 5.80 32.78
N ASP A 188 24.60 5.85 33.98
CA ASP A 188 25.21 5.36 35.22
C ASP A 188 25.52 3.88 35.23
N GLU A 189 24.89 3.08 34.37
CA GLU A 189 25.18 1.65 34.22
C GLU A 189 26.44 1.39 33.40
N ILE A 190 26.89 2.41 32.64
CA ILE A 190 27.99 2.30 31.66
C ILE A 190 29.23 3.01 32.14
N LYS A 191 29.12 4.19 32.77
CA LYS A 191 30.25 5.11 33.11
C LYS A 191 31.40 4.46 33.84
N ASN A 192 31.13 3.44 34.69
CA ASN A 192 32.14 2.76 35.51
C ASN A 192 32.60 1.40 34.92
N LYS A 193 32.22 1.09 33.67
CA LYS A 193 32.62 -0.16 33.03
C LYS A 193 34.05 -0.09 32.48
N HIS A 194 34.77 -1.22 32.52
CA HIS A 194 36.02 -1.35 31.80
C HIS A 194 35.77 -1.38 30.28
N PRO A 195 36.51 -0.57 29.50
CA PRO A 195 36.32 -0.54 28.03
C PRO A 195 36.44 -1.91 27.37
N GLU A 196 37.40 -2.74 27.82
CA GLU A 196 37.59 -4.10 27.29
C GLU A 196 36.40 -5.02 27.57
N SER A 197 35.76 -4.89 28.76
CA SER A 197 34.58 -5.68 29.11
C SER A 197 33.38 -5.30 28.24
N LEU A 198 33.19 -4.01 28.03
CA LEU A 198 32.12 -3.51 27.15
C LEU A 198 32.39 -3.91 25.71
N ALA A 199 33.63 -3.78 25.24
CA ALA A 199 34.06 -4.19 23.90
C ALA A 199 33.80 -5.68 23.61
N LYS A 200 34.19 -6.57 24.57
CA LYS A 200 33.92 -8.02 24.47
C LYS A 200 32.43 -8.30 24.34
N TYR A 201 31.61 -7.62 25.15
CA TYR A 201 30.14 -7.77 25.06
C TYR A 201 29.61 -7.32 23.68
N LEU A 202 30.00 -6.13 23.19
CA LEU A 202 29.57 -5.62 21.89
C LEU A 202 30.01 -6.53 20.74
N ALA A 203 31.28 -6.97 20.75
CA ALA A 203 31.82 -7.87 19.73
C ALA A 203 31.13 -9.24 19.72
N SER A 204 30.71 -9.75 20.89
CA SER A 204 30.02 -11.04 20.98
C SER A 204 28.58 -11.01 20.45
N LYS A 205 27.98 -9.82 20.31
CA LYS A 205 26.56 -9.61 19.91
C LYS A 205 26.42 -8.89 18.58
N THR A 206 27.50 -8.42 17.99
CA THR A 206 27.49 -7.75 16.68
C THR A 206 28.49 -8.41 15.73
N CYS A 207 28.44 -8.12 14.45
CA CYS A 207 29.35 -8.60 13.43
C CYS A 207 30.67 -7.78 13.39
N HIS A 208 30.92 -6.87 14.35
CA HIS A 208 32.07 -5.99 14.34
C HIS A 208 33.28 -6.64 15.02
N HIS A 209 34.49 -6.36 14.48
CA HIS A 209 35.74 -6.80 15.08
C HIS A 209 35.96 -6.16 16.45
N TYR A 210 36.62 -6.89 17.34
CA TYR A 210 36.95 -6.48 18.72
C TYR A 210 37.59 -5.08 18.80
N ASN A 211 38.60 -4.79 17.94
CA ASN A 211 39.29 -3.50 17.96
C ASN A 211 38.34 -2.32 17.62
N TYR A 212 37.37 -2.52 16.72
CA TYR A 212 36.37 -1.53 16.46
C TYR A 212 35.45 -1.35 17.68
N CYS A 213 34.94 -2.43 18.23
CA CYS A 213 34.13 -2.40 19.45
C CYS A 213 34.88 -1.77 20.65
N LEU A 214 36.21 -1.94 20.75
CA LEU A 214 36.99 -1.32 21.81
C LEU A 214 37.06 0.21 21.65
N LYS A 215 37.26 0.71 20.43
CA LYS A 215 37.24 2.14 20.14
C LYS A 215 35.86 2.74 20.48
N GLU A 216 34.79 2.07 20.05
CA GLU A 216 33.45 2.51 20.37
C GLU A 216 33.11 2.45 21.87
N ALA A 217 33.54 1.41 22.57
CA ALA A 217 33.38 1.29 24.02
C ALA A 217 34.05 2.45 24.79
N ILE A 218 35.27 2.87 24.36
CA ILE A 218 35.93 4.03 24.94
C ILE A 218 35.12 5.32 24.73
N ASN A 219 34.64 5.54 23.51
CA ASN A 219 33.82 6.70 23.16
C ASN A 219 32.52 6.74 23.98
N ILE A 220 31.84 5.59 24.08
CA ILE A 220 30.56 5.46 24.83
C ILE A 220 30.80 5.72 26.32
N ILE A 221 31.85 5.15 26.94
CA ILE A 221 32.13 5.38 28.36
C ILE A 221 32.51 6.83 28.61
N LYS A 222 33.32 7.44 27.74
CA LYS A 222 33.67 8.87 27.81
C LYS A 222 32.36 9.73 27.79
N TYR A 223 31.49 9.50 26.79
CA TYR A 223 30.22 10.18 26.73
C TYR A 223 29.41 10.00 28.02
N CYS A 224 29.27 8.76 28.53
CA CYS A 224 28.49 8.49 29.74
C CYS A 224 29.04 9.16 31.00
N ASN A 225 30.37 9.39 31.07
CA ASN A 225 30.99 10.13 32.19
C ASN A 225 30.71 11.64 32.12
N GLU A 226 30.51 12.20 30.91
CA GLU A 226 30.23 13.61 30.67
C GLU A 226 28.70 13.90 30.60
N CYS A 227 27.90 12.86 30.44
CA CYS A 227 26.45 12.97 30.24
C CYS A 227 25.71 13.34 31.53
N GLN A 228 24.84 14.35 31.45
CA GLN A 228 23.84 14.65 32.48
C GLN A 228 22.49 14.13 32.01
N SER A 229 22.06 12.97 32.52
CA SER A 229 20.73 12.41 32.19
C SER A 229 19.60 13.31 32.69
N GLY A 230 18.50 13.33 31.94
CA GLY A 230 17.25 14.04 32.31
C GLY A 230 16.39 13.28 33.30
N CYS A 231 16.75 12.05 33.68
CA CYS A 231 16.02 11.26 34.67
C CYS A 231 16.97 10.49 35.59
N SER A 232 16.46 9.89 36.65
CA SER A 232 17.20 8.98 37.51
C SER A 232 17.22 7.56 36.91
N LYS A 233 18.22 6.74 37.32
CA LYS A 233 18.37 5.36 36.87
C LYS A 233 17.12 4.49 37.12
N ASP A 234 16.42 4.76 38.21
CA ASP A 234 15.23 3.99 38.62
C ASP A 234 13.91 4.66 38.16
N SER A 235 13.98 5.57 37.19
CA SER A 235 12.79 6.23 36.64
C SER A 235 12.00 5.32 35.72
N VAL A 236 10.70 5.62 35.59
CA VAL A 236 9.80 4.96 34.64
C VAL A 236 10.28 5.16 33.18
N ASP A 237 11.02 6.25 32.89
CA ASP A 237 11.57 6.46 31.54
C ASP A 237 12.54 5.36 31.13
N CYS A 238 13.37 4.86 32.06
CA CYS A 238 14.28 3.75 31.81
C CYS A 238 13.54 2.41 31.56
N GLU A 239 12.46 2.18 32.31
CA GLU A 239 11.59 1.00 32.10
C GLU A 239 10.91 1.07 30.73
N LEU A 240 10.29 2.21 30.39
CA LEU A 240 9.65 2.45 29.09
C LEU A 240 10.68 2.34 27.94
N PHE A 241 11.91 2.83 28.13
CA PHE A 241 12.96 2.73 27.14
C PHE A 241 13.31 1.28 26.84
N SER A 242 13.46 0.44 27.87
CA SER A 242 13.67 -1.00 27.71
C SER A 242 12.55 -1.67 26.90
N GLU A 243 11.29 -1.35 27.21
CA GLU A 243 10.13 -1.91 26.48
C GLU A 243 10.09 -1.44 25.03
N VAL A 244 10.36 -0.16 24.76
CA VAL A 244 10.39 0.36 23.39
C VAL A 244 11.52 -0.25 22.55
N ILE A 245 12.68 -0.51 23.16
CA ILE A 245 13.80 -1.22 22.49
C ILE A 245 13.33 -2.61 22.03
N LYS A 246 12.65 -3.34 22.91
CA LYS A 246 12.10 -4.65 22.58
C LYS A 246 11.09 -4.55 21.42
N GLN A 247 10.15 -3.58 21.49
CA GLN A 247 9.17 -3.36 20.42
C GLN A 247 9.83 -3.02 19.08
N VAL A 248 10.90 -2.22 19.07
CA VAL A 248 11.65 -1.91 17.83
C VAL A 248 12.26 -3.18 17.23
N LYS A 249 12.85 -4.05 18.04
CA LYS A 249 13.43 -5.32 17.57
C LYS A 249 12.36 -6.27 17.05
N ASP A 250 11.34 -6.54 17.86
CA ASP A 250 10.26 -7.46 17.49
C ASP A 250 9.58 -7.03 16.19
N LYS A 251 9.32 -5.70 16.03
CA LYS A 251 8.72 -5.18 14.81
C LYS A 251 9.65 -5.20 13.59
N ALA A 252 10.94 -5.03 13.79
CA ALA A 252 11.92 -5.14 12.71
C ALA A 252 12.04 -6.60 12.23
N GLU A 253 12.11 -7.56 13.14
CA GLU A 253 12.16 -8.99 12.83
C GLU A 253 10.86 -9.46 12.13
N GLU A 254 9.70 -9.04 12.64
CA GLU A 254 8.41 -9.35 12.01
C GLU A 254 8.32 -8.77 10.60
N GLN A 255 8.79 -7.54 10.40
CA GLN A 255 8.83 -6.88 9.10
C GLN A 255 9.70 -7.64 8.09
N GLU A 256 10.89 -8.07 8.51
CA GLU A 256 11.82 -8.84 7.66
C GLU A 256 11.24 -10.21 7.29
N LEU A 257 10.62 -10.90 8.25
CA LEU A 257 9.93 -12.17 8.01
C LEU A 257 8.84 -12.04 6.93
N TYR A 258 8.01 -11.00 7.03
CA TYR A 258 6.95 -10.78 6.02
C TYR A 258 7.51 -10.35 4.67
N LEU A 259 8.61 -9.59 4.66
CA LEU A 259 9.31 -9.25 3.41
C LEU A 259 9.81 -10.50 2.70
N GLN A 260 10.42 -11.42 3.45
CA GLN A 260 10.91 -12.67 2.87
C GLN A 260 9.77 -13.54 2.31
N LYS A 261 8.64 -13.66 3.05
CA LYS A 261 7.44 -14.34 2.56
C LYS A 261 6.89 -13.74 1.27
N ILE A 262 6.87 -12.40 1.16
CA ILE A 262 6.44 -11.69 -0.06
C ILE A 262 7.37 -12.00 -1.22
N ILE A 263 8.68 -11.99 -0.99
CA ILE A 263 9.69 -12.29 -2.02
C ILE A 263 9.56 -13.75 -2.48
N ASP A 264 9.44 -14.69 -1.54
CA ASP A 264 9.35 -16.11 -1.87
C ASP A 264 8.09 -16.43 -2.68
N LEU A 265 6.94 -15.83 -2.32
CA LEU A 265 5.72 -15.98 -3.09
C LEU A 265 5.79 -15.29 -4.48
N ALA A 266 6.51 -14.17 -4.58
CA ALA A 266 6.64 -13.41 -5.82
C ALA A 266 7.56 -14.09 -6.84
N LYS A 267 8.59 -14.83 -6.40
CA LYS A 267 9.57 -15.50 -7.28
C LYS A 267 8.93 -16.47 -8.25
N ASP A 268 7.84 -17.11 -7.85
CA ASP A 268 7.13 -18.10 -8.67
C ASP A 268 6.22 -17.44 -9.72
N LEU A 269 6.10 -16.11 -9.71
CA LEU A 269 5.24 -15.38 -10.63
C LEU A 269 6.00 -14.93 -11.89
N PRO A 270 5.39 -15.06 -13.09
CA PRO A 270 6.09 -14.91 -14.37
C PRO A 270 6.72 -13.54 -14.62
N ASN A 271 6.26 -12.50 -13.93
CA ASN A 271 6.73 -11.13 -14.19
C ASN A 271 7.76 -10.64 -13.17
N TYR A 272 8.12 -11.47 -12.18
CA TYR A 272 9.07 -11.10 -11.13
C TYR A 272 10.47 -10.85 -11.69
N GLU A 273 11.00 -11.83 -12.44
CA GLU A 273 12.33 -11.75 -13.05
C GLU A 273 12.46 -10.59 -14.03
N LEU A 274 11.39 -10.26 -14.75
CA LEU A 274 11.39 -9.11 -15.64
C LEU A 274 11.62 -7.80 -14.88
N LEU A 275 11.03 -7.63 -13.71
CA LEU A 275 11.24 -6.43 -12.89
C LEU A 275 12.70 -6.29 -12.40
N LEU A 276 13.37 -7.40 -12.11
CA LEU A 276 14.76 -7.40 -11.66
C LEU A 276 15.73 -6.93 -12.75
N THR A 277 15.35 -7.01 -14.02
CA THR A 277 16.18 -6.47 -15.13
C THR A 277 16.21 -4.94 -15.14
N ILE A 278 15.32 -4.25 -14.41
CA ILE A 278 15.29 -2.79 -14.35
C ILE A 278 16.34 -2.31 -13.34
N PRO A 279 17.33 -1.50 -13.77
CA PRO A 279 18.37 -1.00 -12.87
C PRO A 279 17.79 -0.26 -11.66
N GLY A 280 18.24 -0.62 -10.45
CA GLY A 280 17.78 -0.02 -9.20
C GLY A 280 16.51 -0.64 -8.61
N ILE A 281 15.95 -1.67 -9.23
CA ILE A 281 14.87 -2.48 -8.63
C ILE A 281 15.47 -3.74 -8.01
N SER A 282 15.45 -3.79 -6.67
CA SER A 282 15.87 -4.95 -5.87
C SER A 282 14.75 -5.97 -5.73
N ASN A 283 15.07 -7.16 -5.19
CA ASN A 283 14.08 -8.20 -4.87
C ASN A 283 12.90 -7.67 -4.06
N ASN A 284 13.16 -6.84 -3.05
CA ASN A 284 12.15 -6.18 -2.23
C ASN A 284 11.20 -5.32 -3.09
N LEU A 285 11.76 -4.42 -3.91
CA LEU A 285 10.94 -3.53 -4.75
C LEU A 285 10.19 -4.31 -5.83
N ALA A 286 10.83 -5.29 -6.46
CA ALA A 286 10.20 -6.13 -7.50
C ALA A 286 8.99 -6.88 -6.95
N ALA A 287 9.15 -7.60 -5.84
CA ALA A 287 8.06 -8.36 -5.22
C ALA A 287 6.88 -7.48 -4.82
N ARG A 288 7.15 -6.33 -4.24
CA ARG A 288 6.12 -5.40 -3.76
C ARG A 288 5.45 -4.62 -4.90
N ILE A 289 6.17 -4.26 -5.96
CA ILE A 289 5.58 -3.67 -7.16
C ILE A 289 4.66 -4.69 -7.84
N LEU A 290 5.11 -5.95 -7.96
CA LEU A 290 4.31 -7.04 -8.50
C LEU A 290 3.03 -7.27 -7.68
N ALA A 291 3.13 -7.25 -6.34
CA ALA A 291 1.99 -7.35 -5.43
C ALA A 291 0.92 -6.29 -5.69
N GLU A 292 1.33 -5.04 -5.91
CA GLU A 292 0.39 -3.93 -6.12
C GLU A 292 -0.15 -3.87 -7.54
N ILE A 293 0.62 -4.26 -8.55
CA ILE A 293 0.14 -4.36 -9.92
C ILE A 293 -0.80 -5.56 -10.07
N GLY A 294 -0.44 -6.72 -9.52
CA GLY A 294 -1.18 -7.98 -9.69
C GLY A 294 -1.17 -8.45 -11.15
N ASP A 295 -2.21 -9.16 -11.56
CA ASP A 295 -2.34 -9.61 -12.95
C ASP A 295 -2.46 -8.41 -13.91
N ILE A 296 -1.52 -8.32 -14.84
CA ILE A 296 -1.47 -7.26 -15.86
C ILE A 296 -2.62 -7.35 -16.86
N SER A 297 -3.22 -8.54 -17.02
CA SER A 297 -4.33 -8.74 -17.96
C SER A 297 -5.56 -7.89 -17.65
N ARG A 298 -5.72 -7.49 -16.40
CA ARG A 298 -6.80 -6.59 -15.95
C ARG A 298 -6.70 -5.16 -16.51
N PHE A 299 -5.53 -4.78 -17.03
CA PHE A 299 -5.32 -3.46 -17.61
C PHE A 299 -5.33 -3.56 -19.13
N PRO A 300 -6.36 -3.01 -19.83
CA PRO A 300 -6.45 -3.07 -21.29
C PRO A 300 -5.34 -2.28 -21.99
N ARG A 301 -4.74 -1.28 -21.35
CA ARG A 301 -3.67 -0.42 -21.89
C ARG A 301 -2.79 0.16 -20.77
N ALA A 302 -1.57 0.53 -21.14
CA ALA A 302 -0.61 1.18 -20.21
C ALA A 302 -1.20 2.40 -19.47
N ARG A 303 -2.04 3.21 -20.15
CA ARG A 303 -2.72 4.36 -19.53
C ARG A 303 -3.63 3.95 -18.38
N SER A 304 -4.26 2.78 -18.45
CA SER A 304 -5.11 2.26 -17.36
C SER A 304 -4.28 1.93 -16.12
N LEU A 305 -3.07 1.40 -16.27
CA LEU A 305 -2.14 1.16 -15.17
C LEU A 305 -1.62 2.48 -14.57
N VAL A 306 -1.35 3.48 -15.39
CA VAL A 306 -0.95 4.83 -14.94
C VAL A 306 -2.07 5.49 -14.11
N ALA A 307 -3.31 5.39 -14.58
CA ALA A 307 -4.48 5.88 -13.84
C ALA A 307 -4.72 5.10 -12.53
N TYR A 308 -4.50 3.78 -12.55
CA TYR A 308 -4.55 2.94 -11.36
C TYR A 308 -3.53 3.37 -10.30
N ALA A 309 -2.32 3.76 -10.70
CA ALA A 309 -1.33 4.34 -9.80
C ALA A 309 -1.68 5.78 -9.36
N GLY A 310 -2.60 6.47 -10.07
CA GLY A 310 -3.01 7.84 -9.80
C GLY A 310 -1.89 8.87 -10.01
N ILE A 311 -1.03 8.64 -11.01
CA ILE A 311 0.05 9.54 -11.42
C ILE A 311 -0.26 10.26 -12.74
N ASP A 312 -1.47 10.10 -13.26
CA ASP A 312 -2.00 10.88 -14.36
C ASP A 312 -2.20 12.35 -13.95
N PRO A 313 -1.97 13.32 -14.85
CA PRO A 313 -2.20 14.73 -14.55
C PRO A 313 -3.70 15.02 -14.37
N ASN A 314 -4.03 15.91 -13.42
CA ASN A 314 -5.36 16.50 -13.37
C ASN A 314 -5.56 17.38 -14.61
N VAL A 315 -6.61 17.11 -15.39
CA VAL A 315 -7.00 17.98 -16.50
C VAL A 315 -7.99 19.01 -15.95
N TYR A 316 -7.57 20.26 -15.89
CA TYR A 316 -8.45 21.41 -15.74
C TYR A 316 -8.49 22.13 -17.09
N GLN A 317 -9.54 21.91 -17.84
CA GLN A 317 -9.88 22.72 -19.00
C GLN A 317 -11.12 23.57 -18.63
N SER A 318 -10.90 24.82 -18.31
CA SER A 318 -11.97 25.81 -18.24
C SER A 318 -11.50 27.08 -18.95
N GLY A 319 -12.03 27.32 -20.13
CA GLY A 319 -11.82 28.53 -20.92
C GLY A 319 -10.36 28.74 -21.36
N GLU A 320 -9.92 29.98 -21.45
CA GLU A 320 -8.61 30.40 -21.97
C GLU A 320 -7.40 30.14 -21.06
N ASN A 321 -7.60 29.58 -19.85
CA ASN A 321 -6.52 29.26 -18.93
C ASN A 321 -6.14 27.77 -19.00
N ASP A 322 -5.21 27.44 -19.87
CA ASP A 322 -4.43 26.20 -19.78
C ASP A 322 -3.56 26.24 -18.53
N GLY A 323 -4.00 25.54 -17.47
CA GLY A 323 -3.27 25.47 -16.21
C GLY A 323 -1.87 24.86 -16.39
N LEU A 324 -0.83 25.69 -16.42
CA LEU A 324 0.57 25.36 -16.70
C LEU A 324 1.21 24.38 -15.68
N HIS A 325 0.59 24.11 -14.52
CA HIS A 325 1.13 23.24 -13.45
C HIS A 325 0.09 22.28 -12.88
N LEU A 326 -0.25 21.26 -13.64
CA LEU A 326 -1.22 20.26 -13.21
C LEU A 326 -0.60 19.28 -12.21
N ARG A 327 -1.18 19.20 -11.00
CA ARG A 327 -0.83 18.17 -10.02
C ARG A 327 -1.36 16.81 -10.50
N ILE A 328 -0.71 15.72 -10.08
CA ILE A 328 -1.23 14.37 -10.30
C ILE A 328 -2.55 14.17 -9.57
N THR A 329 -3.41 13.29 -10.10
CA THR A 329 -4.76 13.05 -9.56
C THR A 329 -4.74 12.49 -8.15
N LYS A 330 -3.73 11.69 -7.79
CA LYS A 330 -3.63 10.88 -6.56
C LYS A 330 -4.85 9.96 -6.32
N LYS A 331 -5.72 9.82 -7.30
CA LYS A 331 -6.94 8.99 -7.27
C LYS A 331 -6.59 7.57 -7.70
N GLY A 332 -5.83 6.85 -6.89
CA GLY A 332 -5.40 5.50 -7.25
C GLY A 332 -4.56 4.87 -6.14
N ASN A 333 -3.87 3.80 -6.48
CA ASN A 333 -3.11 3.00 -5.52
C ASN A 333 -1.92 3.80 -4.95
N LYS A 334 -2.03 4.18 -3.67
CA LYS A 334 -1.02 4.97 -2.94
C LYS A 334 0.28 4.17 -2.76
N GLU A 335 0.16 2.88 -2.45
CA GLU A 335 1.31 2.01 -2.19
C GLU A 335 2.15 1.83 -3.46
N LEU A 336 1.50 1.57 -4.60
CA LEU A 336 2.20 1.51 -5.88
C LEU A 336 2.93 2.81 -6.20
N ARG A 337 2.30 3.97 -5.95
CA ARG A 337 2.98 5.27 -6.15
C ARG A 337 4.23 5.42 -5.29
N CYS A 338 4.16 5.00 -4.03
CA CYS A 338 5.30 5.05 -3.11
C CYS A 338 6.45 4.15 -3.61
N LEU A 339 6.15 2.91 -3.99
CA LEU A 339 7.13 1.97 -4.51
C LEU A 339 7.78 2.47 -5.81
N LEU A 340 6.99 3.02 -6.72
CA LEU A 340 7.51 3.61 -7.96
C LEU A 340 8.42 4.81 -7.69
N TYR A 341 8.11 5.64 -6.69
CA TYR A 341 8.96 6.76 -6.33
C TYR A 341 10.32 6.28 -5.78
N LEU A 342 10.32 5.22 -4.95
CA LEU A 342 11.54 4.59 -4.47
C LEU A 342 12.34 3.95 -5.63
N ALA A 343 11.67 3.23 -6.52
CA ALA A 343 12.29 2.65 -7.70
C ALA A 343 12.97 3.73 -8.56
N ILE A 344 12.28 4.83 -8.86
CA ILE A 344 12.83 5.93 -9.65
C ILE A 344 14.03 6.57 -8.95
N HIS A 345 14.00 6.71 -7.62
CA HIS A 345 15.14 7.29 -6.89
C HIS A 345 16.42 6.52 -7.13
N ASN A 346 16.35 5.20 -7.21
CA ASN A 346 17.49 4.33 -7.48
C ASN A 346 17.83 4.26 -8.99
N THR A 347 16.81 4.11 -9.83
CA THR A 347 16.97 3.94 -11.29
C THR A 347 17.66 5.13 -11.96
N ILE A 348 17.42 6.36 -11.49
CA ILE A 348 18.03 7.57 -12.07
C ILE A 348 19.50 7.75 -11.71
N GLN A 349 20.07 6.94 -10.82
CA GLN A 349 21.49 6.98 -10.45
C GLN A 349 22.39 6.29 -11.49
N GLY A 350 21.81 5.43 -12.33
CA GLY A 350 22.54 4.65 -13.34
C GLY A 350 22.52 5.29 -14.73
N ASN A 351 23.16 4.61 -15.69
CA ASN A 351 23.09 4.98 -17.10
C ASN A 351 22.04 4.11 -17.81
N ASN A 352 20.83 4.62 -17.98
CA ASN A 352 19.72 3.91 -18.59
C ASN A 352 18.69 4.90 -19.19
N VAL A 353 17.71 4.36 -19.93
CA VAL A 353 16.68 5.14 -20.63
C VAL A 353 15.83 6.02 -19.70
N ILE A 354 15.67 5.64 -18.42
CA ILE A 354 14.92 6.43 -17.42
C ILE A 354 15.79 7.57 -16.88
N ALA A 355 17.08 7.30 -16.59
CA ALA A 355 18.02 8.32 -16.15
C ALA A 355 18.21 9.40 -17.22
N ASN A 356 18.40 8.99 -18.49
CA ASN A 356 18.49 9.92 -19.61
C ASN A 356 17.23 10.78 -19.77
N TYR A 357 16.05 10.17 -19.56
CA TYR A 357 14.78 10.91 -19.60
C TYR A 357 14.67 11.89 -18.42
N TYR A 358 15.12 11.50 -17.22
CA TYR A 358 15.17 12.39 -16.05
C TYR A 358 16.05 13.61 -16.32
N HIS A 359 17.29 13.40 -16.76
CA HIS A 359 18.23 14.49 -17.05
C HIS A 359 17.71 15.44 -18.15
N LYS A 360 17.09 14.87 -19.19
CA LYS A 360 16.43 15.68 -20.23
C LYS A 360 15.33 16.57 -19.64
N LYS A 361 14.53 16.04 -18.68
CA LYS A 361 13.46 16.81 -18.02
C LYS A 361 14.03 17.90 -17.11
N ILE A 362 15.10 17.62 -16.38
CA ILE A 362 15.80 18.65 -15.57
C ILE A 362 16.37 19.76 -16.46
N ALA A 363 17.00 19.39 -17.58
CA ALA A 363 17.54 20.36 -18.54
C ALA A 363 16.47 21.28 -19.17
N THR A 364 15.19 20.85 -19.22
CA THR A 364 14.07 21.72 -19.62
C THR A 364 13.52 22.60 -18.49
N GLY A 365 14.22 22.69 -17.33
CA GLY A 365 13.85 23.54 -16.21
C GLY A 365 12.79 22.94 -15.27
N LEU A 366 12.39 21.65 -15.41
CA LEU A 366 11.42 21.05 -14.51
C LEU A 366 12.03 20.79 -13.12
N PRO A 367 11.30 21.09 -12.03
CA PRO A 367 11.73 20.72 -10.68
C PRO A 367 11.95 19.21 -10.54
N SER A 368 12.97 18.79 -9.78
CA SER A 368 13.37 17.39 -9.60
C SER A 368 12.19 16.46 -9.24
N LYS A 369 11.30 16.89 -8.33
CA LYS A 369 10.11 16.10 -7.95
C LYS A 369 9.15 15.89 -9.12
N VAL A 370 8.96 16.89 -9.97
CA VAL A 370 8.09 16.79 -11.16
C VAL A 370 8.71 15.88 -12.20
N ALA A 371 10.03 16.03 -12.44
CA ALA A 371 10.78 15.15 -13.33
C ALA A 371 10.72 13.68 -12.88
N LYS A 372 10.87 13.40 -11.58
CA LYS A 372 10.70 12.04 -11.03
C LYS A 372 9.30 11.47 -11.28
N ILE A 373 8.24 12.27 -11.13
CA ILE A 373 6.87 11.83 -11.43
C ILE A 373 6.69 11.51 -12.93
N ALA A 374 7.29 12.31 -13.82
CA ALA A 374 7.29 12.00 -15.24
C ALA A 374 8.02 10.67 -15.55
N CYS A 375 9.14 10.41 -14.85
CA CYS A 375 9.86 9.15 -14.93
C CYS A 375 9.02 7.96 -14.41
N MET A 376 8.25 8.13 -13.31
CA MET A 376 7.32 7.09 -12.83
C MET A 376 6.29 6.70 -13.90
N ASN A 377 5.73 7.68 -14.60
CA ASN A 377 4.79 7.42 -15.69
C ASN A 377 5.46 6.64 -16.83
N LYS A 378 6.69 7.04 -17.22
CA LYS A 378 7.46 6.33 -18.25
C LYS A 378 7.80 4.91 -17.79
N LEU A 379 8.25 4.72 -16.54
CA LEU A 379 8.57 3.41 -15.98
C LEU A 379 7.36 2.48 -15.98
N LEU A 380 6.17 2.94 -15.56
CA LEU A 380 4.96 2.10 -15.59
C LEU A 380 4.56 1.67 -17.01
N ARG A 381 4.76 2.53 -18.00
CA ARG A 381 4.51 2.17 -19.41
C ARG A 381 5.50 1.12 -19.90
N ILE A 382 6.75 1.20 -19.47
CA ILE A 382 7.78 0.19 -19.77
C ILE A 382 7.42 -1.13 -19.08
N ILE A 383 7.11 -1.13 -17.79
CA ILE A 383 6.67 -2.32 -17.04
C ILE A 383 5.46 -2.97 -17.71
N TYR A 384 4.47 -2.17 -18.13
CA TYR A 384 3.31 -2.68 -18.85
C TYR A 384 3.72 -3.40 -20.15
N SER A 385 4.62 -2.81 -20.94
CA SER A 385 5.12 -3.40 -22.19
C SER A 385 5.92 -4.68 -21.93
N MET A 386 6.79 -4.65 -20.91
CA MET A 386 7.58 -5.82 -20.52
C MET A 386 6.67 -6.99 -20.14
N TYR A 387 5.65 -6.75 -19.33
CA TYR A 387 4.72 -7.79 -18.87
C TYR A 387 3.85 -8.35 -20.02
N LYS A 388 3.40 -7.48 -20.95
CA LYS A 388 2.57 -7.91 -22.09
C LYS A 388 3.34 -8.71 -23.13
N ASN A 389 4.61 -8.40 -23.33
CA ASN A 389 5.42 -8.94 -24.40
C ASN A 389 6.47 -9.96 -23.91
N GLY A 390 6.61 -10.15 -22.60
CA GLY A 390 7.63 -11.04 -22.01
C GLY A 390 9.07 -10.59 -22.29
N VAL A 391 9.32 -9.26 -22.44
CA VAL A 391 10.65 -8.72 -22.80
C VAL A 391 11.33 -8.09 -21.59
N ILE A 392 12.66 -8.21 -21.53
CA ILE A 392 13.50 -7.59 -20.51
C ILE A 392 13.63 -6.07 -20.73
N PHE A 393 14.04 -5.36 -19.69
CA PHE A 393 14.35 -3.94 -19.77
C PHE A 393 15.58 -3.70 -20.67
N GLN A 394 15.45 -2.75 -21.62
CA GLN A 394 16.50 -2.30 -22.53
C GLN A 394 16.80 -0.82 -22.40
#